data_7745377abb1f1490950357ea430ec157
#
_entry.id   7745377abb1f1490950357ea430ec157
#
_cell.length_a   1.000
_cell.length_b   1.000
_cell.length_c   1.000
_cell.angle_alpha   90.00
_cell.angle_beta   90.00
_cell.angle_gamma   90.00
#
_symmetry.space_group_name_H-M   'P 1'
#
loop_
_entity.id
_entity.type
_entity.pdbx_description
1 polymer ?
#
loop_
_entity_poly.entity_id
_entity_poly.type
_entity_poly.pdbx_seq_one_letter_code
_entity_poly.pdbx_strand_id
1 'polypeptide(L)'
;METKFTARHFKPHDGLREYAVAAMEKLERYYDGIVRSEITLSFERARNSVKVAEVHVTVYGTMLKAVEKTDEYHKSIDAAIIKLHRQLERYKDKLHDKSKTAVRKIREKE
;
A
#
# COMPACT_ATOMS: atom_id res chain seq x y z
N MET A 1 13.58 1.73 -5.33
CA MET A 1 12.53 1.06 -4.55
C MET A 1 12.10 -0.23 -5.22
N GLU A 2 11.85 -1.25 -4.45
CA GLU A 2 11.51 -2.57 -4.96
C GLU A 2 10.00 -2.80 -4.90
N THR A 3 9.39 -3.10 -6.05
CA THR A 3 7.97 -3.41 -6.15
C THR A 3 7.82 -4.87 -6.57
N LYS A 4 7.07 -5.65 -5.79
CA LYS A 4 6.82 -7.05 -6.07
C LYS A 4 5.35 -7.27 -6.38
N PHE A 5 5.08 -8.01 -7.45
CA PHE A 5 3.73 -8.43 -7.84
C PHE A 5 3.61 -9.94 -7.71
N THR A 6 2.57 -10.40 -7.04
CA THR A 6 2.30 -11.83 -6.84
C THR A 6 0.84 -12.14 -7.15
N ALA A 7 0.60 -13.21 -7.88
CA ALA A 7 -0.74 -13.75 -8.11
C ALA A 7 -0.77 -15.17 -7.58
N ARG A 8 -1.72 -15.48 -6.70
CA ARG A 8 -1.85 -16.80 -6.08
C ARG A 8 -2.93 -17.63 -6.75
N HIS A 9 -2.57 -18.81 -7.21
CA HIS A 9 -3.47 -19.82 -7.76
C HIS A 9 -4.16 -19.42 -9.07
N PHE A 10 -3.62 -18.46 -9.80
CA PHE A 10 -4.08 -18.10 -11.13
C PHE A 10 -2.97 -17.36 -11.89
N LYS A 11 -3.11 -17.33 -13.20
CA LYS A 11 -2.17 -16.62 -14.06
C LYS A 11 -2.85 -15.32 -14.54
N PRO A 12 -2.40 -14.16 -14.08
CA PRO A 12 -3.02 -12.89 -14.49
C PRO A 12 -2.63 -12.57 -15.94
N HIS A 13 -3.55 -11.91 -16.67
CA HIS A 13 -3.21 -11.36 -17.97
C HIS A 13 -2.33 -10.12 -17.80
N ASP A 14 -1.59 -9.78 -18.85
CA ASP A 14 -0.61 -8.69 -18.79
C ASP A 14 -1.23 -7.34 -18.39
N GLY A 15 -2.44 -7.06 -18.88
CA GLY A 15 -3.15 -5.81 -18.53
C GLY A 15 -3.42 -5.67 -17.05
N LEU A 16 -3.78 -6.77 -16.38
CA LEU A 16 -4.03 -6.74 -14.93
C LEU A 16 -2.73 -6.50 -14.16
N ARG A 17 -1.66 -7.17 -14.56
CA ARG A 17 -0.35 -6.97 -13.94
C ARG A 17 0.11 -5.53 -14.08
N GLU A 18 0.01 -4.99 -15.29
CA GLU A 18 0.38 -3.60 -15.57
C GLU A 18 -0.44 -2.61 -14.74
N TYR A 19 -1.74 -2.88 -14.64
CA TYR A 19 -2.63 -2.03 -13.83
C TYR A 19 -2.21 -2.02 -12.36
N ALA A 20 -1.94 -3.19 -11.80
CA ALA A 20 -1.53 -3.31 -10.41
C ALA A 20 -0.19 -2.62 -10.14
N VAL A 21 0.80 -2.83 -11.02
CA VAL A 21 2.12 -2.22 -10.88
C VAL A 21 2.02 -0.70 -11.00
N ALA A 22 1.24 -0.20 -11.96
CA ALA A 22 1.02 1.25 -12.12
C ALA A 22 0.36 1.87 -10.89
N ALA A 23 -0.59 1.15 -10.27
CA ALA A 23 -1.23 1.61 -9.04
C ALA A 23 -0.24 1.72 -7.90
N MET A 24 0.68 0.77 -7.78
CA MET A 24 1.74 0.81 -6.76
C MET A 24 2.71 1.97 -6.99
N GLU A 25 3.03 2.26 -8.25
CA GLU A 25 3.91 3.37 -8.61
C GLU A 25 3.33 4.72 -8.18
N LYS A 26 2.01 4.87 -8.17
CA LYS A 26 1.35 6.09 -7.68
C LYS A 26 1.65 6.33 -6.20
N LEU A 27 1.69 5.28 -5.40
CA LEU A 27 2.05 5.38 -3.99
C LEU A 27 3.51 5.84 -3.83
N GLU A 28 4.39 5.31 -4.67
CA GLU A 28 5.81 5.68 -4.66
C GLU A 28 6.00 7.16 -4.96
N ARG A 29 5.27 7.67 -5.94
CA ARG A 29 5.32 9.09 -6.30
C ARG A 29 4.75 9.99 -5.20
N TYR A 30 3.77 9.47 -4.46
CA TYR A 30 3.19 10.21 -3.35
C TYR A 30 4.17 10.34 -2.18
N TYR A 31 4.94 9.29 -1.91
CA TYR A 31 5.88 9.30 -0.80
C TYR A 31 7.15 8.55 -1.17
N ASP A 32 8.27 9.24 -1.20
CA ASP A 32 9.56 8.70 -1.59
C ASP A 32 10.27 7.89 -0.50
N GLY A 33 9.72 7.87 0.72
CA GLY A 33 10.28 7.11 1.83
C GLY A 33 9.86 5.64 1.86
N ILE A 34 9.21 5.13 0.82
CA ILE A 34 8.84 3.72 0.72
C ILE A 34 10.09 2.90 0.39
N VAL A 35 10.42 1.94 1.26
CA VAL A 35 11.58 1.05 1.08
C VAL A 35 11.23 -0.11 0.15
N ARG A 36 10.05 -0.68 0.35
CA ARG A 36 9.59 -1.85 -0.40
C ARG A 36 8.08 -1.82 -0.51
N SER A 37 7.55 -2.30 -1.63
CA SER A 37 6.11 -2.47 -1.79
C SER A 37 5.81 -3.81 -2.44
N GLU A 38 4.66 -4.39 -2.07
CA GLU A 38 4.22 -5.66 -2.62
C GLU A 38 2.70 -5.63 -2.78
N ILE A 39 2.23 -6.12 -3.92
CA ILE A 39 0.81 -6.34 -4.15
C ILE A 39 0.58 -7.80 -4.48
N THR A 40 -0.35 -8.44 -3.77
CA THR A 40 -0.72 -9.83 -3.96
C THR A 40 -2.18 -9.92 -4.35
N LEU A 41 -2.44 -10.58 -5.47
CA LEU A 41 -3.80 -10.84 -5.93
C LEU A 41 -4.14 -12.30 -5.69
N SER A 42 -5.34 -12.55 -5.19
CA SER A 42 -5.81 -13.90 -4.92
C SER A 42 -7.34 -13.93 -5.07
N PHE A 43 -7.93 -15.08 -4.80
CA PHE A 43 -9.39 -15.22 -4.79
C PHE A 43 -9.78 -16.19 -3.69
N GLU A 44 -11.01 -16.08 -3.21
CA GLU A 44 -11.51 -17.00 -2.21
C GLU A 44 -11.98 -18.28 -2.89
N ARG A 45 -11.40 -19.41 -2.48
CA ARG A 45 -11.69 -20.74 -3.09
C ARG A 45 -13.16 -21.13 -2.97
N ALA A 46 -13.79 -20.80 -1.85
CA ALA A 46 -15.20 -21.10 -1.62
C ALA A 46 -16.11 -20.23 -2.48
N ARG A 47 -15.62 -19.09 -2.95
CA ARG A 47 -16.38 -18.12 -3.75
C ARG A 47 -15.47 -17.53 -4.82
N ASN A 48 -15.44 -18.15 -5.98
CA ASN A 48 -14.59 -17.71 -7.09
C ASN A 48 -14.86 -16.28 -7.56
N SER A 49 -16.04 -15.75 -7.23
CA SER A 49 -16.37 -14.36 -7.58
C SER A 49 -15.71 -13.33 -6.66
N VAL A 50 -15.14 -13.76 -5.54
CA VAL A 50 -14.50 -12.82 -4.60
C VAL A 50 -13.03 -12.69 -4.96
N LYS A 51 -12.65 -11.50 -5.44
CA LYS A 51 -11.28 -11.16 -5.83
C LYS A 51 -10.63 -10.34 -4.74
N VAL A 52 -9.45 -10.76 -4.31
CA VAL A 52 -8.74 -10.16 -3.17
C VAL A 52 -7.50 -9.45 -3.66
N ALA A 53 -7.32 -8.19 -3.22
CA ALA A 53 -6.08 -7.45 -3.42
C ALA A 53 -5.50 -7.12 -2.05
N GLU A 54 -4.25 -7.48 -1.84
CA GLU A 54 -3.53 -7.23 -0.60
C GLU A 54 -2.28 -6.42 -0.92
N VAL A 55 -2.15 -5.25 -0.30
CA VAL A 55 -1.05 -4.33 -0.54
C VAL A 55 -0.24 -4.18 0.74
N HIS A 56 1.07 -4.41 0.64
CA HIS A 56 2.01 -4.19 1.74
C HIS A 56 3.02 -3.14 1.32
N VAL A 57 3.24 -2.15 2.17
CA VAL A 57 4.24 -1.11 1.94
C VAL A 57 5.09 -0.99 3.19
N THR A 58 6.40 -1.18 3.02
CA THR A 58 7.36 -1.03 4.12
C THR A 58 7.93 0.38 4.08
N VAL A 59 7.81 1.09 5.20
CA VAL A 59 8.38 2.41 5.40
C VAL A 59 9.28 2.33 6.62
N TYR A 60 10.01 3.41 6.91
CA TYR A 60 10.89 3.40 8.08
C TYR A 60 10.09 3.18 9.37
N GLY A 61 10.48 2.15 10.10
CA GLY A 61 9.90 1.85 11.41
C GLY A 61 8.60 1.05 11.40
N THR A 62 7.98 0.80 10.23
CA THR A 62 6.73 0.05 10.21
C THR A 62 6.39 -0.47 8.82
N MET A 63 5.39 -1.32 8.77
CA MET A 63 4.81 -1.82 7.52
C MET A 63 3.32 -1.49 7.51
N LEU A 64 2.86 -0.93 6.40
CA LEU A 64 1.45 -0.61 6.19
C LEU A 64 0.82 -1.70 5.33
N LYS A 65 -0.42 -2.04 5.62
CA LYS A 65 -1.14 -3.12 4.94
C LYS A 65 -2.58 -2.73 4.67
N ALA A 66 -3.06 -3.07 3.47
CA ALA A 66 -4.47 -2.91 3.12
C ALA A 66 -4.93 -4.15 2.35
N VAL A 67 -6.11 -4.67 2.71
CA VAL A 67 -6.72 -5.82 2.07
C VAL A 67 -8.14 -5.44 1.69
N GLU A 68 -8.50 -5.64 0.42
CA GLU A 68 -9.85 -5.37 -0.07
C GLU A 68 -10.36 -6.52 -0.92
N LYS A 69 -11.64 -6.79 -0.81
CA LYS A 69 -12.32 -7.88 -1.51
C LYS A 69 -13.51 -7.32 -2.28
N THR A 70 -13.56 -7.58 -3.58
CA THR A 70 -14.67 -7.17 -4.44
C THR A 70 -14.92 -8.26 -5.48
N ASP A 71 -15.82 -7.98 -6.43
CA ASP A 71 -16.13 -8.90 -7.52
C ASP A 71 -15.16 -8.79 -8.71
N GLU A 72 -14.29 -7.78 -8.71
CA GLU A 72 -13.31 -7.56 -9.79
C GLU A 72 -11.97 -7.13 -9.24
N TYR A 73 -10.87 -7.62 -9.85
CA TYR A 73 -9.52 -7.26 -9.41
C TYR A 73 -9.24 -5.76 -9.51
N HIS A 74 -9.69 -5.09 -10.58
CA HIS A 74 -9.48 -3.65 -10.72
C HIS A 74 -10.09 -2.88 -9.56
N LYS A 75 -11.30 -3.26 -9.15
CA LYS A 75 -11.98 -2.63 -8.01
C LYS A 75 -11.26 -2.93 -6.71
N SER A 76 -10.81 -4.17 -6.52
CA SER A 76 -10.09 -4.58 -5.31
C SER A 76 -8.75 -3.85 -5.20
N ILE A 77 -8.03 -3.73 -6.29
CA ILE A 77 -6.77 -2.99 -6.35
C ILE A 77 -7.00 -1.52 -6.01
N ASP A 78 -7.96 -0.87 -6.65
CA ASP A 78 -8.26 0.54 -6.40
C ASP A 78 -8.63 0.78 -4.93
N ALA A 79 -9.50 -0.05 -4.37
CA ALA A 79 -9.92 0.07 -2.98
C ALA A 79 -8.76 -0.12 -2.01
N ALA A 80 -7.89 -1.10 -2.27
CA ALA A 80 -6.72 -1.35 -1.44
C ALA A 80 -5.72 -0.20 -1.50
N ILE A 81 -5.50 0.36 -2.70
CA ILE A 81 -4.61 1.50 -2.90
C ILE A 81 -5.12 2.75 -2.16
N ILE A 82 -6.42 3.03 -2.27
CA ILE A 82 -7.04 4.16 -1.56
C ILE A 82 -6.86 4.01 -0.06
N LYS A 83 -7.11 2.82 0.46
CA LYS A 83 -6.97 2.53 1.89
C LYS A 83 -5.53 2.69 2.35
N LEU A 84 -4.59 2.17 1.57
CA LEU A 84 -3.17 2.29 1.89
C LEU A 84 -2.70 3.74 1.80
N HIS A 85 -3.17 4.48 0.81
CA HIS A 85 -2.86 5.90 0.67
C HIS A 85 -3.25 6.69 1.92
N ARG A 86 -4.43 6.40 2.48
CA ARG A 86 -4.88 7.02 3.74
C ARG A 86 -3.96 6.67 4.90
N GLN A 87 -3.53 5.43 4.99
CA GLN A 87 -2.57 5.01 6.01
C GLN A 87 -1.24 5.73 5.84
N LEU A 88 -0.80 5.90 4.61
CA LEU A 88 0.44 6.58 4.29
C LEU A 88 0.37 8.07 4.64
N GLU A 89 -0.78 8.71 4.39
CA GLU A 89 -1.02 10.09 4.83
C GLU A 89 -0.87 10.23 6.33
N ARG A 90 -1.49 9.32 7.10
CA ARG A 90 -1.40 9.32 8.56
C ARG A 90 0.04 9.10 9.02
N TYR A 91 0.76 8.23 8.34
CA TYR A 91 2.17 7.98 8.65
C TYR A 91 3.01 9.24 8.45
N LYS A 92 2.82 9.93 7.33
CA LYS A 92 3.51 11.19 7.04
C LYS A 92 3.19 12.26 8.08
N ASP A 93 1.93 12.38 8.45
CA ASP A 93 1.48 13.33 9.47
C ASP A 93 2.13 13.05 10.82
N LYS A 94 2.21 11.80 11.21
CA LYS A 94 2.86 11.41 12.47
C LYS A 94 4.34 11.73 12.47
N LEU A 95 5.03 11.51 11.34
CA LEU A 95 6.44 11.87 11.22
C LEU A 95 6.63 13.38 11.39
N HIS A 96 5.76 14.15 10.75
CA HIS A 96 5.80 15.60 10.84
C HIS A 96 5.55 16.10 12.27
N ASP A 97 4.54 15.54 12.94
CA ASP A 97 4.20 15.85 14.32
C ASP A 97 5.32 15.48 15.28
N LYS A 98 5.95 14.34 15.10
CA LYS A 98 7.10 13.93 15.92
C LYS A 98 8.26 14.90 15.76
N SER A 99 8.52 15.36 14.56
CA SER A 99 9.57 16.35 14.30
C SER A 99 9.26 17.66 15.00
N LYS A 100 8.02 18.14 14.94
CA LYS A 100 7.57 19.34 15.64
C LYS A 100 7.71 19.20 17.16
N THR A 101 7.29 18.07 17.69
CA THR A 101 7.38 17.78 19.12
C THR A 101 8.83 17.75 19.60
N ALA A 102 9.71 17.14 18.82
CA ALA A 102 11.13 17.08 19.15
C ALA A 102 11.76 18.48 19.19
N VAL A 103 11.41 19.32 18.21
CA VAL A 103 11.89 20.70 18.15
C VAL A 103 11.38 21.51 19.36
N ARG A 104 10.12 21.35 19.73
CA ARG A 104 9.54 22.02 20.92
C ARG A 104 10.26 21.61 22.19
N LYS A 105 10.52 20.33 22.38
CA LYS A 105 11.21 19.82 23.56
C LYS A 105 12.62 20.40 23.68
N ILE A 106 13.33 20.49 22.56
CA ILE A 106 14.66 21.09 22.53
C ILE A 106 14.58 22.58 22.92
N ARG A 107 13.62 23.32 22.38
CA ARG A 107 13.43 24.75 22.71
C ARG A 107 13.05 24.96 24.16
N GLU A 108 12.22 24.11 24.73
CA GLU A 108 11.78 24.21 26.12
C GLU A 108 12.93 23.94 27.12
N LYS A 109 13.92 23.16 26.69
CA LYS A 109 15.09 22.87 27.53
C LYS A 109 16.16 23.96 27.49
N GLU A 110 16.07 24.82 26.51
CA GLU A 110 16.98 25.94 26.37
C GLU A 110 16.49 27.15 27.20
#